data_da6911d1e056d390a0feca640af0cf49
#
_entry.id   da6911d1e056d390a0feca640af0cf49
#
_cell.length_a   1.000
_cell.length_b   1.000
_cell.length_c   1.000
_cell.angle_alpha   90.00
_cell.angle_beta   90.00
_cell.angle_gamma   90.00
#
_symmetry.space_group_name_H-M   'P 1'
#
loop_
_entity.id
_entity.type
_entity.pdbx_description
1 polymer ?
#
loop_
_entity_poly.entity_id
_entity_poly.type
_entity_poly.pdbx_seq_one_letter_code
_entity_poly.pdbx_strand_id
1 'polypeptide(L)'
;MPEQDPHPEYRARALEEALVERGWITPGSIDGRGRRAGGDEAVSAGAVVVARAWVDPDFGARLLTDATGAAASLGFGGGHGARLVALAQTDAVHNVVVCTLCSCYPTALLGPPPEWYKSDEYRARVVRDPRGVLAEFGTVLPDDVTVRVWDSTSETRYLTVPRRPAGSEDLGEEDLRQLVTRDSLVGVRTLAPLPAPAAGTAVAEDNDNDHQRDPRDPRDPREGDRP
;
A
#
# COMPACT_ATOMS: atom_id res chain seq x y z
N MET A 1 -40.96 32.22 -3.91
CA MET A 1 -39.66 31.75 -4.48
C MET A 1 -39.08 30.80 -3.46
N PRO A 2 -38.84 29.52 -3.74
CA PRO A 2 -38.10 28.68 -2.81
C PRO A 2 -36.66 29.20 -2.75
N GLU A 3 -36.23 29.51 -1.54
CA GLU A 3 -34.84 29.86 -1.20
C GLU A 3 -33.94 28.73 -1.70
N GLN A 4 -33.07 29.04 -2.64
CA GLN A 4 -32.10 28.04 -3.17
C GLN A 4 -31.21 27.63 -2.00
N ASP A 5 -31.28 26.37 -1.61
CA ASP A 5 -30.43 25.78 -0.58
C ASP A 5 -28.95 26.03 -0.96
N PRO A 6 -28.15 26.65 -0.09
CA PRO A 6 -26.78 27.01 -0.43
C PRO A 6 -25.96 25.76 -0.82
N HIS A 7 -25.13 25.90 -1.83
CA HIS A 7 -24.30 24.84 -2.36
C HIS A 7 -23.60 24.06 -1.22
N PRO A 8 -23.48 22.74 -1.29
CA PRO A 8 -22.92 21.89 -0.20
C PRO A 8 -21.59 22.38 0.37
N GLU A 9 -20.74 22.98 -0.45
CA GLU A 9 -19.45 23.55 -0.04
C GLU A 9 -19.59 24.73 0.95
N TYR A 10 -20.58 25.59 0.74
CA TYR A 10 -20.82 26.71 1.66
C TYR A 10 -21.36 26.22 3.01
N ARG A 11 -22.19 25.17 3.00
CA ARG A 11 -22.72 24.55 4.22
C ARG A 11 -21.60 23.89 5.02
N ALA A 12 -20.70 23.15 4.35
CA ALA A 12 -19.56 22.51 4.99
C ALA A 12 -18.62 23.54 5.63
N ARG A 13 -18.34 24.63 4.93
CA ARG A 13 -17.49 25.72 5.43
C ARG A 13 -18.12 26.46 6.62
N ALA A 14 -19.40 26.78 6.54
CA ALA A 14 -20.12 27.43 7.64
C ALA A 14 -20.17 26.52 8.89
N LEU A 15 -20.29 25.20 8.70
CA LEU A 15 -20.23 24.24 9.81
C LEU A 15 -18.82 24.19 10.43
N GLU A 16 -17.77 24.18 9.61
CA GLU A 16 -16.39 24.21 10.10
C GLU A 16 -16.12 25.47 10.92
N GLU A 17 -16.50 26.64 10.41
CA GLU A 17 -16.38 27.92 11.11
C GLU A 17 -17.10 27.88 12.48
N ALA A 18 -18.32 27.37 12.53
CA ALA A 18 -19.08 27.25 13.76
C ALA A 18 -18.46 26.28 14.78
N LEU A 19 -17.80 25.21 14.32
CA LEU A 19 -17.11 24.24 15.18
C LEU A 19 -15.79 24.80 15.71
N VAL A 20 -15.07 25.60 14.89
CA VAL A 20 -13.86 26.32 15.31
C VAL A 20 -14.18 27.38 16.37
N GLU A 21 -15.24 28.18 16.17
CA GLU A 21 -15.68 29.20 17.13
C GLU A 21 -16.02 28.60 18.50
N ARG A 22 -16.55 27.36 18.52
CA ARG A 22 -16.84 26.62 19.76
C ARG A 22 -15.63 25.93 20.37
N GLY A 23 -14.46 26.00 19.72
CA GLY A 23 -13.23 25.34 20.18
C GLY A 23 -13.26 23.81 20.07
N TRP A 24 -14.22 23.25 19.32
CA TRP A 24 -14.34 21.80 19.15
C TRP A 24 -13.38 21.23 18.13
N ILE A 25 -12.94 22.05 17.18
CA ILE A 25 -11.92 21.72 16.19
C ILE A 25 -10.98 22.92 15.99
N THR A 26 -9.79 22.66 15.46
CA THR A 26 -8.85 23.71 15.06
C THR A 26 -9.06 24.09 13.58
N PRO A 27 -8.77 25.35 13.16
CA PRO A 27 -8.85 25.74 11.76
C PRO A 27 -8.09 24.80 10.85
N GLY A 28 -8.69 24.40 9.72
CA GLY A 28 -8.08 23.50 8.75
C GLY A 28 -7.99 22.02 9.19
N SER A 29 -8.54 21.65 10.35
CA SER A 29 -8.53 20.26 10.84
C SER A 29 -9.37 19.34 9.95
N ILE A 30 -10.43 19.85 9.32
CA ILE A 30 -11.25 19.09 8.37
C ILE A 30 -10.52 18.94 7.05
N ASP A 31 -9.92 19.99 6.52
CA ASP A 31 -9.12 19.97 5.29
C ASP A 31 -7.88 19.08 5.42
N GLY A 32 -7.22 19.09 6.58
CA GLY A 32 -6.09 18.22 6.87
C GLY A 32 -6.48 16.75 6.94
N ARG A 33 -7.65 16.44 7.49
CA ARG A 33 -8.20 15.07 7.51
C ARG A 33 -8.69 14.63 6.15
N GLY A 34 -9.33 15.51 5.39
CA GLY A 34 -9.78 15.26 4.02
C GLY A 34 -8.59 14.97 3.09
N ARG A 35 -7.50 15.72 3.19
CA ARG A 35 -6.26 15.48 2.43
C ARG A 35 -5.57 14.20 2.85
N ARG A 36 -5.47 13.89 4.15
CA ARG A 36 -4.89 12.63 4.64
C ARG A 36 -5.77 11.43 4.34
N ALA A 37 -7.10 11.61 4.31
CA ALA A 37 -8.04 10.53 3.99
C ALA A 37 -8.25 10.36 2.47
N GLY A 38 -7.87 11.32 1.64
CA GLY A 38 -8.22 11.37 0.21
C GLY A 38 -7.10 11.17 -0.79
N GLY A 39 -5.84 11.04 -0.34
CA GLY A 39 -4.69 10.95 -1.23
C GLY A 39 -3.92 9.63 -1.14
N ASP A 40 -2.84 9.58 -1.88
CA ASP A 40 -1.87 8.48 -1.89
C ASP A 40 -1.32 8.12 -0.49
N GLU A 41 -1.30 9.08 0.46
CA GLU A 41 -0.84 8.86 1.84
C GLU A 41 -1.67 7.83 2.62
N ALA A 42 -2.98 7.73 2.39
CA ALA A 42 -3.79 6.77 3.14
C ALA A 42 -3.70 5.36 2.54
N VAL A 43 -3.48 5.25 1.25
CA VAL A 43 -3.04 3.99 0.62
C VAL A 43 -1.68 3.60 1.17
N SER A 44 -0.81 4.59 1.41
CA SER A 44 0.48 4.43 2.08
C SER A 44 0.36 3.82 3.48
N ALA A 45 -0.65 4.16 4.30
CA ALA A 45 -0.82 3.58 5.63
C ALA A 45 -1.09 2.06 5.58
N GLY A 46 -1.99 1.61 4.71
CA GLY A 46 -2.21 0.17 4.49
C GLY A 46 -0.97 -0.53 3.92
N ALA A 47 -0.25 0.13 3.02
CA ALA A 47 1.01 -0.37 2.47
C ALA A 47 2.10 -0.51 3.53
N VAL A 48 2.22 0.43 4.47
CA VAL A 48 3.14 0.35 5.61
C VAL A 48 2.83 -0.88 6.48
N VAL A 49 1.55 -1.09 6.81
CA VAL A 49 1.13 -2.24 7.62
C VAL A 49 1.48 -3.57 6.93
N VAL A 50 1.21 -3.68 5.62
CA VAL A 50 1.48 -4.91 4.86
C VAL A 50 2.97 -5.14 4.66
N ALA A 51 3.73 -4.11 4.27
CA ALA A 51 5.17 -4.23 4.09
C ALA A 51 5.87 -4.63 5.41
N ARG A 52 5.46 -4.04 6.54
CA ARG A 52 5.92 -4.47 7.86
C ARG A 52 5.60 -5.95 8.12
N ALA A 53 4.40 -6.41 7.80
CA ALA A 53 4.00 -7.81 7.99
C ALA A 53 4.82 -8.78 7.12
N TRP A 54 5.33 -8.34 5.98
CA TRP A 54 6.18 -9.16 5.11
C TRP A 54 7.63 -9.28 5.60
N VAL A 55 8.15 -8.28 6.32
CA VAL A 55 9.54 -8.27 6.81
C VAL A 55 9.68 -8.68 8.27
N ASP A 56 8.59 -8.60 9.04
CA ASP A 56 8.53 -8.93 10.46
C ASP A 56 7.46 -10.01 10.70
N PRO A 57 7.85 -11.29 10.79
CA PRO A 57 6.90 -12.40 10.99
C PRO A 57 6.07 -12.29 12.28
N ASP A 58 6.64 -11.74 13.36
CA ASP A 58 5.94 -11.58 14.63
C ASP A 58 4.86 -10.49 14.51
N PHE A 59 5.17 -9.39 13.81
CA PHE A 59 4.17 -8.39 13.47
C PHE A 59 3.10 -8.97 12.54
N GLY A 60 3.49 -9.75 11.54
CA GLY A 60 2.57 -10.43 10.63
C GLY A 60 1.59 -11.35 11.35
N ALA A 61 2.08 -12.18 12.27
CA ALA A 61 1.24 -13.05 13.11
C ALA A 61 0.28 -12.25 14.00
N ARG A 62 0.76 -11.15 14.61
CA ARG A 62 -0.07 -10.25 15.40
C ARG A 62 -1.11 -9.54 14.54
N LEU A 63 -0.76 -9.09 13.33
CA LEU A 63 -1.70 -8.46 12.40
C LEU A 63 -2.89 -9.37 12.06
N LEU A 64 -2.66 -10.66 11.89
CA LEU A 64 -3.71 -11.63 11.58
C LEU A 64 -4.60 -11.98 12.78
N THR A 65 -4.12 -11.78 13.99
CA THR A 65 -4.88 -12.09 15.24
C THR A 65 -5.52 -10.84 15.85
N ASP A 66 -4.83 -9.71 15.81
CA ASP A 66 -5.27 -8.41 16.33
C ASP A 66 -4.83 -7.28 15.38
N ALA A 67 -5.53 -7.16 14.26
CA ALA A 67 -5.22 -6.14 13.26
C ALA A 67 -5.41 -4.71 13.80
N THR A 68 -6.36 -4.49 14.70
CA THR A 68 -6.60 -3.18 15.32
C THR A 68 -5.40 -2.76 16.15
N GLY A 69 -4.92 -3.61 17.05
CA GLY A 69 -3.76 -3.34 17.89
C GLY A 69 -2.46 -3.26 17.09
N ALA A 70 -2.29 -4.10 16.07
CA ALA A 70 -1.13 -4.07 15.19
C ALA A 70 -1.04 -2.74 14.41
N ALA A 71 -2.14 -2.29 13.79
CA ALA A 71 -2.19 -1.00 13.10
C ALA A 71 -1.96 0.17 14.06
N ALA A 72 -2.55 0.13 15.25
CA ALA A 72 -2.37 1.15 16.28
C ALA A 72 -0.90 1.28 16.73
N SER A 73 -0.16 0.17 16.81
CA SER A 73 1.27 0.18 17.18
C SER A 73 2.17 0.90 16.17
N LEU A 74 1.69 1.08 14.93
CA LEU A 74 2.34 1.87 13.88
C LEU A 74 1.79 3.30 13.77
N GLY A 75 0.92 3.73 14.71
CA GLY A 75 0.31 5.05 14.70
C GLY A 75 -0.96 5.16 13.86
N PHE A 76 -1.47 4.08 13.29
CA PHE A 76 -2.67 4.05 12.46
C PHE A 76 -3.92 3.64 13.24
N GLY A 77 -4.00 3.97 14.51
CA GLY A 77 -5.16 3.71 15.37
C GLY A 77 -6.20 4.83 15.31
N GLY A 78 -7.45 4.52 15.66
CA GLY A 78 -8.48 5.51 15.98
C GLY A 78 -9.53 5.77 14.91
N GLY A 79 -9.75 4.90 13.96
CA GLY A 79 -10.87 4.98 13.03
C GLY A 79 -12.20 4.53 13.67
N HIS A 80 -13.06 5.46 14.04
CA HIS A 80 -14.52 5.29 14.34
C HIS A 80 -14.93 4.06 15.20
N GLY A 81 -14.07 3.52 16.06
CA GLY A 81 -14.40 2.40 16.96
C GLY A 81 -14.66 1.04 16.27
N ALA A 82 -14.55 0.96 14.96
CA ALA A 82 -14.72 -0.31 14.26
C ALA A 82 -13.48 -1.20 14.43
N ARG A 83 -13.71 -2.49 14.67
CA ARG A 83 -12.67 -3.50 14.71
C ARG A 83 -12.11 -3.73 13.32
N LEU A 84 -10.80 -3.73 13.20
CA LEU A 84 -10.09 -4.14 11.98
C LEU A 84 -9.78 -5.64 12.04
N VAL A 85 -10.01 -6.34 10.93
CA VAL A 85 -9.65 -7.75 10.73
C VAL A 85 -8.79 -7.86 9.49
N ALA A 86 -7.60 -8.44 9.61
CA ALA A 86 -6.71 -8.72 8.50
C ALA A 86 -6.91 -10.14 7.96
N LEU A 87 -6.94 -10.27 6.64
CA LEU A 87 -7.24 -11.51 5.92
C LEU A 87 -6.04 -11.87 5.03
N ALA A 88 -5.29 -12.89 5.39
CA ALA A 88 -4.15 -13.33 4.58
C ALA A 88 -4.61 -13.95 3.25
N GLN A 89 -4.02 -13.51 2.14
CA GLN A 89 -4.08 -14.23 0.87
C GLN A 89 -3.10 -15.40 0.90
N THR A 90 -3.55 -16.58 0.44
CA THR A 90 -2.74 -17.80 0.40
C THR A 90 -2.82 -18.46 -0.98
N ASP A 91 -2.07 -19.55 -1.20
CA ASP A 91 -2.18 -20.33 -2.43
C ASP A 91 -3.55 -20.99 -2.59
N ALA A 92 -4.23 -21.31 -1.48
CA ALA A 92 -5.49 -22.02 -1.49
C ALA A 92 -6.72 -21.11 -1.32
N VAL A 93 -6.53 -19.87 -0.79
CA VAL A 93 -7.64 -18.98 -0.44
C VAL A 93 -7.35 -17.55 -0.92
N HIS A 94 -8.31 -17.01 -1.66
CA HIS A 94 -8.32 -15.59 -2.06
C HIS A 94 -9.49 -14.86 -1.40
N ASN A 95 -9.19 -13.84 -0.63
CA ASN A 95 -10.17 -13.05 0.12
C ASN A 95 -10.51 -11.77 -0.64
N VAL A 96 -11.79 -11.43 -0.71
CA VAL A 96 -12.30 -10.19 -1.31
C VAL A 96 -13.19 -9.50 -0.29
N VAL A 97 -13.08 -8.19 -0.18
CA VAL A 97 -13.86 -7.38 0.76
C VAL A 97 -14.94 -6.60 0.04
N VAL A 98 -16.12 -6.58 0.64
CA VAL A 98 -17.27 -5.78 0.17
C VAL A 98 -17.97 -5.16 1.37
N CYS A 99 -18.83 -4.17 1.14
CA CYS A 99 -19.92 -3.82 2.05
C CYS A 99 -21.23 -3.82 1.25
N THR A 100 -22.10 -4.82 1.48
CA THR A 100 -23.33 -4.99 0.71
C THR A 100 -24.40 -3.96 1.06
N LEU A 101 -24.34 -3.35 2.25
CA LEU A 101 -25.37 -2.41 2.74
C LEU A 101 -25.04 -0.94 2.46
N CYS A 102 -23.78 -0.57 2.57
CA CYS A 102 -23.36 0.82 2.46
C CYS A 102 -21.95 0.95 1.86
N SER A 103 -21.02 1.61 2.53
CA SER A 103 -19.63 1.79 2.09
C SER A 103 -18.62 1.61 3.22
N CYS A 104 -18.91 0.64 4.11
CA CYS A 104 -18.02 0.32 5.22
C CYS A 104 -16.63 -0.11 4.73
N TYR A 105 -15.63 0.68 5.07
CA TYR A 105 -14.29 0.61 4.50
C TYR A 105 -13.25 1.03 5.54
N PRO A 106 -12.04 0.46 5.58
CA PRO A 106 -11.01 0.85 6.54
C PRO A 106 -10.31 2.16 6.12
N THR A 107 -11.07 3.27 6.14
CA THR A 107 -10.65 4.59 5.66
C THR A 107 -9.37 5.12 6.31
N ALA A 108 -9.10 4.78 7.56
CA ALA A 108 -7.87 5.18 8.25
C ALA A 108 -6.60 4.60 7.60
N LEU A 109 -6.72 3.46 6.91
CA LEU A 109 -5.61 2.77 6.25
C LEU A 109 -5.60 2.96 4.73
N LEU A 110 -6.77 3.03 4.10
CA LEU A 110 -6.93 2.97 2.65
C LEU A 110 -7.43 4.29 2.04
N GLY A 111 -7.68 5.32 2.85
CA GLY A 111 -8.36 6.52 2.39
C GLY A 111 -9.84 6.31 2.11
N PRO A 112 -10.49 7.21 1.39
CA PRO A 112 -11.90 7.08 1.04
C PRO A 112 -12.10 5.89 0.09
N PRO A 113 -13.25 5.19 0.20
CA PRO A 113 -13.56 4.10 -0.71
C PRO A 113 -13.69 4.63 -2.15
N PRO A 114 -13.12 3.92 -3.14
CA PRO A 114 -13.27 4.28 -4.54
C PRO A 114 -14.74 4.14 -5.00
N GLU A 115 -15.10 4.82 -6.08
CA GLU A 115 -16.48 4.84 -6.56
C GLU A 115 -16.98 3.43 -6.92
N TRP A 116 -16.14 2.61 -7.53
CA TRP A 116 -16.51 1.23 -7.88
C TRP A 116 -16.87 0.40 -6.62
N TYR A 117 -16.17 0.61 -5.47
CA TYR A 117 -16.46 -0.10 -4.22
C TYR A 117 -17.85 0.24 -3.67
N LYS A 118 -18.32 1.46 -3.90
CA LYS A 118 -19.63 1.95 -3.47
C LYS A 118 -20.76 1.60 -4.46
N SER A 119 -20.45 1.19 -5.68
CA SER A 119 -21.42 0.92 -6.71
C SER A 119 -22.34 -0.26 -6.35
N ASP A 120 -23.61 -0.14 -6.67
CA ASP A 120 -24.59 -1.22 -6.47
C ASP A 120 -24.20 -2.46 -7.30
N GLU A 121 -23.61 -2.25 -8.46
CA GLU A 121 -23.15 -3.31 -9.34
C GLU A 121 -22.06 -4.16 -8.68
N TYR A 122 -20.97 -3.54 -8.18
CA TYR A 122 -19.92 -4.28 -7.47
C TYR A 122 -20.49 -5.04 -6.27
N ARG A 123 -21.28 -4.35 -5.42
CA ARG A 123 -21.84 -4.92 -4.19
C ARG A 123 -22.72 -6.13 -4.45
N ALA A 124 -23.57 -6.07 -5.50
CA ALA A 124 -24.46 -7.18 -5.84
C ALA A 124 -23.74 -8.33 -6.54
N ARG A 125 -22.76 -8.03 -7.41
CA ARG A 125 -22.11 -9.04 -8.24
C ARG A 125 -21.02 -9.79 -7.51
N VAL A 126 -20.20 -9.11 -6.70
CA VAL A 126 -19.07 -9.77 -6.00
C VAL A 126 -19.51 -10.92 -5.09
N VAL A 127 -20.73 -10.85 -4.54
CA VAL A 127 -21.30 -11.93 -3.70
C VAL A 127 -21.80 -13.11 -4.55
N ARG A 128 -22.30 -12.85 -5.76
CA ARG A 128 -22.90 -13.88 -6.64
C ARG A 128 -21.89 -14.51 -7.59
N ASP A 129 -21.01 -13.69 -8.12
CA ASP A 129 -19.99 -14.07 -9.09
C ASP A 129 -18.66 -13.38 -8.76
N PRO A 130 -18.00 -13.74 -7.65
CA PRO A 130 -16.75 -13.10 -7.27
C PRO A 130 -15.63 -13.33 -8.29
N ARG A 131 -15.59 -14.47 -8.98
CA ARG A 131 -14.55 -14.77 -9.98
C ARG A 131 -14.71 -13.91 -11.22
N GLY A 132 -15.94 -13.71 -11.70
CA GLY A 132 -16.22 -12.81 -12.82
C GLY A 132 -15.84 -11.37 -12.49
N VAL A 133 -16.16 -10.88 -11.28
CA VAL A 133 -15.74 -9.55 -10.84
C VAL A 133 -14.22 -9.45 -10.75
N LEU A 134 -13.53 -10.43 -10.16
CA LEU A 134 -12.07 -10.45 -10.10
C LEU A 134 -11.41 -10.40 -11.48
N ALA A 135 -11.96 -11.13 -12.46
CA ALA A 135 -11.46 -11.12 -13.84
C ALA A 135 -11.55 -9.74 -14.47
N GLU A 136 -12.60 -8.96 -14.21
CA GLU A 136 -12.75 -7.57 -14.67
C GLU A 136 -11.68 -6.63 -14.08
N PHE A 137 -11.21 -6.91 -12.85
CA PHE A 137 -10.06 -6.24 -12.25
C PHE A 137 -8.70 -6.79 -12.73
N GLY A 138 -8.69 -7.77 -13.64
CA GLY A 138 -7.48 -8.40 -14.17
C GLY A 138 -6.90 -9.49 -13.26
N THR A 139 -7.70 -10.01 -12.32
CA THR A 139 -7.29 -11.11 -11.43
C THR A 139 -7.97 -12.41 -11.88
N VAL A 140 -7.17 -13.31 -12.47
CA VAL A 140 -7.61 -14.66 -12.85
C VAL A 140 -6.98 -15.65 -11.88
N LEU A 141 -7.82 -16.40 -11.17
CA LEU A 141 -7.40 -17.36 -10.17
C LEU A 141 -7.57 -18.80 -10.69
N PRO A 142 -6.65 -19.73 -10.36
CA PRO A 142 -6.83 -21.15 -10.60
C PRO A 142 -8.13 -21.68 -9.99
N ASP A 143 -8.68 -22.74 -10.58
CA ASP A 143 -9.99 -23.28 -10.15
C ASP A 143 -9.98 -23.88 -8.74
N ASP A 144 -8.83 -24.38 -8.30
CA ASP A 144 -8.60 -24.93 -6.96
C ASP A 144 -8.46 -23.89 -5.85
N VAL A 145 -8.32 -22.60 -6.20
CA VAL A 145 -8.29 -21.50 -5.21
C VAL A 145 -9.70 -21.17 -4.75
N THR A 146 -9.95 -21.26 -3.46
CA THR A 146 -11.23 -20.88 -2.87
C THR A 146 -11.34 -19.35 -2.75
N VAL A 147 -12.36 -18.74 -3.38
CA VAL A 147 -12.65 -17.30 -3.20
C VAL A 147 -13.60 -17.14 -2.01
N ARG A 148 -13.22 -16.28 -1.06
CA ARG A 148 -14.04 -15.89 0.10
C ARG A 148 -14.39 -14.43 0.03
N VAL A 149 -15.67 -14.11 0.08
CA VAL A 149 -16.17 -12.73 0.11
C VAL A 149 -16.52 -12.34 1.55
N TRP A 150 -15.96 -11.23 2.01
CA TRP A 150 -16.13 -10.73 3.37
C TRP A 150 -16.92 -9.43 3.37
N ASP A 151 -18.05 -9.43 4.07
CA ASP A 151 -18.95 -8.30 4.14
C ASP A 151 -18.62 -7.41 5.35
N SER A 152 -18.10 -6.21 5.09
CA SER A 152 -17.81 -5.21 6.12
C SER A 152 -19.09 -4.64 6.71
N THR A 153 -19.08 -4.42 8.02
CA THR A 153 -20.22 -3.85 8.76
C THR A 153 -19.86 -2.53 9.44
N SER A 154 -20.80 -1.89 10.16
CA SER A 154 -20.50 -0.72 10.99
C SER A 154 -19.48 -1.02 12.09
N GLU A 155 -19.36 -2.25 12.54
CA GLU A 155 -18.54 -2.67 13.67
C GLU A 155 -17.22 -3.33 13.22
N THR A 156 -17.19 -3.91 12.02
CA THR A 156 -16.03 -4.67 11.52
C THR A 156 -15.62 -4.19 10.13
N ARG A 157 -14.34 -3.91 9.97
CA ARG A 157 -13.68 -3.56 8.71
C ARG A 157 -12.68 -4.65 8.38
N TYR A 158 -12.60 -5.01 7.12
CA TYR A 158 -11.64 -6.01 6.64
C TYR A 158 -10.55 -5.35 5.80
N LEU A 159 -9.34 -5.89 5.91
CA LEU A 159 -8.17 -5.57 5.11
C LEU A 159 -7.58 -6.87 4.60
N THR A 160 -7.36 -7.01 3.30
CA THR A 160 -6.60 -8.16 2.82
C THR A 160 -5.11 -7.90 2.93
N VAL A 161 -4.36 -8.94 3.30
CA VAL A 161 -2.89 -8.95 3.30
C VAL A 161 -2.46 -9.75 2.07
N PRO A 162 -2.04 -9.08 0.99
CA PRO A 162 -1.60 -9.76 -0.21
C PRO A 162 -0.35 -10.59 0.05
N ARG A 163 -0.15 -11.64 -0.76
CA ARG A 163 1.09 -12.40 -0.72
C ARG A 163 2.24 -11.50 -1.15
N ARG A 164 3.38 -11.66 -0.49
CA ARG A 164 4.60 -10.99 -0.92
C ARG A 164 4.94 -11.42 -2.35
N PRO A 165 5.14 -10.49 -3.29
CA PRO A 165 5.46 -10.83 -4.67
C PRO A 165 6.75 -11.64 -4.78
N ALA A 166 6.77 -12.67 -5.63
CA ALA A 166 8.01 -13.37 -5.95
C ALA A 166 9.01 -12.41 -6.61
N GLY A 167 10.29 -12.55 -6.31
CA GLY A 167 11.35 -11.65 -6.77
C GLY A 167 11.51 -10.38 -5.93
N SER A 168 10.80 -10.27 -4.80
CA SER A 168 10.91 -9.15 -3.86
C SER A 168 11.69 -9.50 -2.59
N GLU A 169 12.33 -10.65 -2.54
CA GLU A 169 12.97 -11.20 -1.34
C GLU A 169 14.05 -10.27 -0.77
N ASP A 170 14.78 -9.59 -1.65
CA ASP A 170 15.88 -8.69 -1.29
C ASP A 170 15.43 -7.22 -1.08
N LEU A 171 14.15 -6.92 -1.27
CA LEU A 171 13.63 -5.57 -1.09
C LEU A 171 13.44 -5.21 0.38
N GLY A 172 13.83 -3.99 0.74
CA GLY A 172 13.55 -3.38 2.03
C GLY A 172 12.08 -3.00 2.20
N GLU A 173 11.68 -2.71 3.46
CA GLU A 173 10.30 -2.35 3.78
C GLU A 173 9.78 -1.16 2.97
N GLU A 174 10.64 -0.15 2.71
CA GLU A 174 10.25 1.03 1.94
C GLU A 174 9.91 0.71 0.49
N ASP A 175 10.74 -0.13 -0.17
CA ASP A 175 10.49 -0.56 -1.55
C ASP A 175 9.26 -1.46 -1.64
N LEU A 176 9.07 -2.34 -0.65
CA LEU A 176 7.91 -3.20 -0.56
C LEU A 176 6.59 -2.42 -0.45
N ARG A 177 6.59 -1.26 0.22
CA ARG A 177 5.42 -0.38 0.30
C ARG A 177 4.93 0.07 -1.07
N GLN A 178 5.84 0.31 -2.00
CA GLN A 178 5.52 0.78 -3.35
C GLN A 178 4.80 -0.29 -4.19
N LEU A 179 4.91 -1.56 -3.81
CA LEU A 179 4.25 -2.66 -4.50
C LEU A 179 2.78 -2.81 -4.09
N VAL A 180 2.42 -2.35 -2.89
CA VAL A 180 1.09 -2.55 -2.32
C VAL A 180 0.11 -1.52 -2.87
N THR A 181 -0.98 -1.99 -3.48
CA THR A 181 -2.01 -1.14 -4.06
C THR A 181 -3.30 -1.20 -3.24
N ARG A 182 -4.16 -0.18 -3.35
CA ARG A 182 -5.50 -0.19 -2.74
C ARG A 182 -6.31 -1.41 -3.16
N ASP A 183 -6.28 -1.74 -4.44
CA ASP A 183 -7.03 -2.86 -5.00
C ASP A 183 -6.55 -4.20 -4.43
N SER A 184 -5.25 -4.34 -4.14
CA SER A 184 -4.71 -5.52 -3.48
C SER A 184 -5.12 -5.59 -2.00
N LEU A 185 -5.33 -4.44 -1.34
CA LEU A 185 -5.78 -4.36 0.06
C LEU A 185 -7.29 -4.58 0.24
N VAL A 186 -8.07 -4.46 -0.83
CA VAL A 186 -9.48 -4.88 -0.90
C VAL A 186 -9.61 -6.33 -1.38
N GLY A 187 -8.57 -6.83 -2.05
CA GLY A 187 -8.53 -8.18 -2.59
C GLY A 187 -9.10 -8.34 -3.99
N VAL A 188 -9.37 -7.24 -4.73
CA VAL A 188 -9.82 -7.35 -6.11
C VAL A 188 -8.67 -7.53 -7.09
N ARG A 189 -7.43 -7.24 -6.67
CA ARG A 189 -6.23 -7.41 -7.51
C ARG A 189 -5.14 -8.17 -6.76
N THR A 190 -4.44 -9.08 -7.46
CA THR A 190 -3.21 -9.70 -7.00
C THR A 190 -2.00 -8.84 -7.36
N LEU A 191 -0.91 -8.98 -6.60
CA LEU A 191 0.36 -8.35 -6.93
C LEU A 191 1.13 -9.22 -7.91
N ALA A 192 1.67 -8.60 -8.96
CA ALA A 192 2.47 -9.33 -9.95
C ALA A 192 3.86 -9.68 -9.38
N PRO A 193 4.44 -10.82 -9.78
CA PRO A 193 5.84 -11.10 -9.53
C PRO A 193 6.73 -10.01 -10.11
N LEU A 194 7.84 -9.71 -9.44
CA LEU A 194 8.84 -8.81 -9.99
C LEU A 194 9.65 -9.54 -11.08
N PRO A 195 10.10 -8.83 -12.12
CA PRO A 195 11.02 -9.41 -13.08
C PRO A 195 12.30 -9.84 -12.36
N ALA A 196 12.85 -11.00 -12.74
CA ALA A 196 14.14 -11.40 -12.25
C ALA A 196 15.15 -10.28 -12.53
N PRO A 197 16.07 -9.96 -11.58
CA PRO A 197 17.15 -9.02 -11.86
C PRO A 197 17.84 -9.46 -13.16
N ALA A 198 17.97 -8.55 -14.11
CA ALA A 198 18.69 -8.81 -15.34
C ALA A 198 20.06 -9.36 -14.93
N ALA A 199 20.39 -10.58 -15.39
CA ALA A 199 21.68 -11.19 -15.11
C ALA A 199 22.73 -10.15 -15.46
N GLY A 200 23.47 -9.68 -14.45
CA GLY A 200 24.40 -8.57 -14.58
C GLY A 200 25.28 -8.81 -15.77
N THR A 201 25.31 -7.89 -16.71
CA THR A 201 26.45 -7.69 -17.58
C THR A 201 27.62 -7.48 -16.62
N ALA A 202 28.42 -8.54 -16.44
CA ALA A 202 29.71 -8.43 -15.80
C ALA A 202 30.45 -7.32 -16.58
N VAL A 203 30.61 -6.18 -15.94
CA VAL A 203 31.50 -5.14 -16.44
C VAL A 203 32.85 -5.79 -16.37
N ALA A 204 33.40 -6.20 -17.53
CA ALA A 204 34.78 -6.58 -17.66
C ALA A 204 35.56 -5.35 -17.20
N GLU A 205 36.20 -5.43 -16.04
CA GLU A 205 37.23 -4.51 -15.65
C GLU A 205 38.40 -4.72 -16.65
N ASP A 206 38.43 -3.87 -17.69
CA ASP A 206 39.60 -3.68 -18.52
C ASP A 206 40.70 -3.12 -17.62
N ASN A 207 41.49 -4.03 -17.09
CA ASN A 207 42.71 -3.73 -16.36
C ASN A 207 43.81 -3.50 -17.39
N ASP A 208 43.66 -2.42 -18.17
CA ASP A 208 44.69 -1.94 -19.11
C ASP A 208 45.68 -1.08 -18.32
N ASN A 209 46.48 -1.76 -17.49
CA ASN A 209 47.68 -1.17 -16.88
C ASN A 209 48.90 -1.53 -17.70
N ASP A 210 48.84 -1.14 -18.99
CA ASP A 210 50.05 -1.19 -19.85
C ASP A 210 50.87 0.09 -19.59
N HIS A 211 51.76 0.00 -18.59
CA HIS A 211 52.80 0.98 -18.37
C HIS A 211 53.84 0.81 -19.49
N GLN A 212 53.59 1.45 -20.61
CA GLN A 212 54.61 1.72 -21.61
C GLN A 212 55.71 2.57 -20.98
N ARG A 213 56.80 1.92 -20.65
CA ARG A 213 58.08 2.57 -20.31
C ARG A 213 58.54 3.32 -21.55
N ASP A 214 58.63 4.65 -21.47
CA ASP A 214 59.31 5.50 -22.46
C ASP A 214 60.82 5.30 -22.33
N PRO A 215 61.52 4.80 -23.39
CA PRO A 215 62.98 4.56 -23.33
C PRO A 215 63.82 5.83 -23.44
N ARG A 216 63.26 7.02 -23.25
CA ARG A 216 63.93 8.32 -23.44
C ARG A 216 63.86 9.24 -22.23
N ASP A 217 63.93 8.75 -21.00
CA ASP A 217 64.11 9.62 -19.83
C ASP A 217 65.65 9.79 -19.56
N PRO A 218 66.21 10.96 -19.78
CA PRO A 218 67.65 11.22 -19.65
C PRO A 218 68.11 11.61 -18.22
N ARG A 219 67.38 11.19 -17.18
CA ARG A 219 67.69 11.49 -15.79
C ARG A 219 67.96 10.27 -14.96
N ASP A 220 69.13 9.58 -15.25
CA ASP A 220 69.77 8.65 -14.31
C ASP A 220 70.95 9.35 -13.60
N PRO A 221 70.82 9.66 -12.29
CA PRO A 221 71.88 10.30 -11.53
C PRO A 221 72.67 9.19 -10.78
N ARG A 222 73.33 8.31 -11.49
CA ARG A 222 74.28 7.39 -10.89
C ARG A 222 75.58 7.30 -11.67
N GLU A 223 76.33 8.38 -11.65
CA GLU A 223 77.75 8.38 -11.87
C GLU A 223 78.41 9.35 -10.92
N GLY A 224 79.14 8.86 -9.97
CA GLY A 224 79.86 9.60 -8.99
C GLY A 224 80.52 8.78 -7.94
N ASP A 225 81.73 8.52 -8.26
CA ASP A 225 82.90 8.42 -7.36
C ASP A 225 83.30 7.05 -6.74
N ARG A 226 84.45 6.64 -7.27
CA ARG A 226 85.46 5.95 -6.50
C ARG A 226 86.86 6.46 -6.84
N PRO A 227 87.69 6.64 -5.79
CA PRO A 227 89.14 6.74 -6.02
C PRO A 227 89.75 5.38 -6.26
#